data_1fe76d55621b3a89fcfe1ac3b18c08a1
#
_entry.id   1fe76d55621b3a89fcfe1ac3b18c08a1
#
_cell.length_a   1.000
_cell.length_b   1.000
_cell.length_c   1.000
_cell.angle_alpha   90.00
_cell.angle_beta   90.00
_cell.angle_gamma   90.00
#
_symmetry.space_group_name_H-M   'P 1'
#
loop_
_entity.id
_entity.type
_entity.pdbx_description
1 polymer ?
#
loop_
_entity_poly.entity_id
_entity_poly.type
_entity_poly.pdbx_seq_one_letter_code
_entity_poly.pdbx_strand_id
1 'polypeptide(L)'
;MGYRPTPQQLNIHSSKKRFRINCQGRRSGKSYAAAYEILPWLLTPNTRGWIVSPSYNLSQKIARIIKEDIMVKLKLPIENKKEVNGDLYYMKLAGLNSELSVKSADSPESLIGEGVDYLVIDEAAALSNKLIWEQYLRPTLSDRQGWCLMVSTPRGFNWWHKIWSRGKDPNYPDWESWQHPSSESPFFKDQIEDLKKELTNETYLQEYESQFTSFSGKVYPFDRTVHVRKDLKYNPSLPTYVSCDFGFRSPAIVVCQVDHKAKGLPTIYQIDEIAGKENVKTEDLANMVRKLPYSIVAYFGDPAGGGRSSQSGISDIQIFWRKGMRVRFRKDAMTRNVVNGVSHVRRWFEDANGDTHFFVSSKCKHSIQSYENYRYPENKIEQTIKEEPLKDGVTDHVNDCLRYMICNLFPIKSRIAGVIDW
;
A
#
# COMPACT_ATOMS: atom_id res chain seq x y z
N MET A 1 -12.39 32.42 8.79
CA MET A 1 -11.53 31.24 8.55
C MET A 1 -11.14 31.20 7.08
N GLY A 2 -9.89 30.87 6.74
CA GLY A 2 -9.43 30.82 5.34
C GLY A 2 -9.82 29.56 4.58
N TYR A 3 -10.61 28.62 5.17
CA TYR A 3 -11.06 27.43 4.48
C TYR A 3 -12.09 27.77 3.41
N ARG A 4 -11.76 27.42 2.18
CA ARG A 4 -12.65 27.51 1.01
C ARG A 4 -12.78 26.10 0.43
N PRO A 5 -13.94 25.44 0.60
CA PRO A 5 -14.12 24.09 0.10
C PRO A 5 -14.04 24.03 -1.43
N THR A 6 -13.36 23.01 -1.92
CA THR A 6 -13.40 22.68 -3.36
C THR A 6 -14.80 22.15 -3.74
N PRO A 7 -15.15 22.07 -5.03
CA PRO A 7 -16.44 21.50 -5.47
C PRO A 7 -16.68 20.10 -4.89
N GLN A 8 -15.65 19.26 -4.82
CA GLN A 8 -15.74 17.91 -4.26
C GLN A 8 -16.01 17.92 -2.75
N GLN A 9 -15.40 18.86 -2.02
CA GLN A 9 -15.64 19.02 -0.58
C GLN A 9 -17.03 19.59 -0.31
N LEU A 10 -17.54 20.45 -1.19
CA LEU A 10 -18.92 20.97 -1.10
C LEU A 10 -19.96 19.86 -1.17
N ASN A 11 -19.74 18.81 -1.96
CA ASN A 11 -20.63 17.65 -2.00
C ASN A 11 -20.82 17.04 -0.60
N ILE A 12 -19.71 16.91 0.16
CA ILE A 12 -19.76 16.39 1.51
C ILE A 12 -20.54 17.33 2.45
N HIS A 13 -20.22 18.63 2.41
CA HIS A 13 -20.82 19.63 3.32
C HIS A 13 -22.29 19.92 3.02
N SER A 14 -22.73 19.75 1.78
CA SER A 14 -24.12 19.98 1.37
C SER A 14 -25.03 18.80 1.66
N SER A 15 -24.47 17.61 1.75
CA SER A 15 -25.25 16.39 1.96
C SER A 15 -25.89 16.33 3.34
N LYS A 16 -27.17 15.97 3.38
CA LYS A 16 -27.93 15.70 4.62
C LYS A 16 -28.09 14.22 4.92
N LYS A 17 -27.40 13.37 4.15
CA LYS A 17 -27.49 11.92 4.36
C LYS A 17 -26.73 11.50 5.62
N ARG A 18 -27.31 10.51 6.29
CA ARG A 18 -26.77 9.99 7.55
C ARG A 18 -25.43 9.25 7.36
N PHE A 19 -25.29 8.53 6.24
CA PHE A 19 -24.08 7.76 5.91
C PHE A 19 -23.50 8.28 4.61
N ARG A 20 -22.31 8.87 4.69
CA ARG A 20 -21.65 9.54 3.59
C ARG A 20 -20.29 8.89 3.32
N ILE A 21 -20.07 8.45 2.08
CA ILE A 21 -18.88 7.69 1.67
C ILE A 21 -18.14 8.46 0.59
N ASN A 22 -16.98 8.99 0.92
CA ASN A 22 -16.20 9.78 0.01
C ASN A 22 -14.95 9.01 -0.44
N CYS A 23 -15.00 8.48 -1.66
CA CYS A 23 -13.89 7.83 -2.33
C CYS A 23 -13.12 8.87 -3.14
N GLN A 24 -11.91 9.21 -2.72
CA GLN A 24 -11.10 10.22 -3.41
C GLN A 24 -9.66 9.79 -3.54
N GLY A 25 -9.02 10.20 -4.62
CA GLY A 25 -7.61 10.02 -4.85
C GLY A 25 -6.72 10.69 -3.79
N ARG A 26 -5.45 10.37 -3.76
CA ARG A 26 -4.47 11.00 -2.85
C ARG A 26 -4.36 12.50 -3.11
N ARG A 27 -4.01 13.27 -2.08
CA ARG A 27 -3.81 14.73 -2.16
C ARG A 27 -5.04 15.54 -2.58
N SER A 28 -6.23 14.98 -2.47
CA SER A 28 -7.50 15.64 -2.83
C SER A 28 -8.16 16.44 -1.69
N GLY A 29 -7.51 16.52 -0.50
CA GLY A 29 -8.05 17.28 0.63
C GLY A 29 -9.11 16.56 1.45
N LYS A 30 -9.21 15.22 1.39
CA LYS A 30 -10.17 14.40 2.15
C LYS A 30 -10.19 14.69 3.65
N SER A 31 -9.00 14.67 4.28
CA SER A 31 -8.88 14.86 5.72
C SER A 31 -9.24 16.28 6.16
N TYR A 32 -8.99 17.30 5.30
CA TYR A 32 -9.46 18.66 5.52
C TYR A 32 -10.98 18.75 5.49
N ALA A 33 -11.62 18.18 4.45
CA ALA A 33 -13.08 18.14 4.38
C ALA A 33 -13.68 17.46 5.62
N ALA A 34 -13.11 16.34 6.05
CA ALA A 34 -13.56 15.62 7.23
C ALA A 34 -13.42 16.43 8.54
N ALA A 35 -12.30 17.16 8.70
CA ALA A 35 -12.08 18.01 9.87
C ALA A 35 -13.09 19.17 9.95
N TYR A 36 -13.35 19.82 8.80
CA TYR A 36 -14.32 20.92 8.76
C TYR A 36 -15.78 20.45 8.82
N GLU A 37 -16.07 19.22 8.43
CA GLU A 37 -17.39 18.60 8.59
C GLU A 37 -17.72 18.35 10.09
N ILE A 38 -16.71 18.04 10.89
CA ILE A 38 -16.86 17.86 12.35
C ILE A 38 -17.20 19.19 13.06
N LEU A 39 -16.69 20.31 12.56
CA LEU A 39 -16.71 21.59 13.27
C LEU A 39 -18.12 22.07 13.72
N PRO A 40 -19.17 22.08 12.87
CA PRO A 40 -20.50 22.47 13.29
C PRO A 40 -21.03 21.64 14.46
N TRP A 41 -20.73 20.34 14.43
CA TRP A 41 -21.15 19.39 15.46
C TRP A 41 -20.37 19.57 16.77
N LEU A 42 -19.06 19.80 16.67
CA LEU A 42 -18.23 20.10 17.82
C LEU A 42 -18.67 21.40 18.53
N LEU A 43 -19.24 22.36 17.78
CA LEU A 43 -19.81 23.61 18.30
C LEU A 43 -21.27 23.46 18.77
N THR A 44 -21.88 22.30 18.58
CA THR A 44 -23.24 22.00 19.06
C THR A 44 -23.18 21.48 20.51
N PRO A 45 -23.93 22.02 21.44
CA PRO A 45 -23.91 21.60 22.85
C PRO A 45 -24.28 20.11 23.03
N ASN A 46 -23.62 19.46 23.98
CA ASN A 46 -23.85 18.07 24.41
C ASN A 46 -23.66 17.01 23.33
N THR A 47 -22.88 17.32 22.30
CA THR A 47 -22.53 16.35 21.24
C THR A 47 -21.28 15.56 21.59
N ARG A 48 -21.22 14.34 21.10
CA ARG A 48 -20.08 13.44 21.23
C ARG A 48 -19.69 12.92 19.86
N GLY A 49 -18.41 12.98 19.53
CA GLY A 49 -17.90 12.50 18.25
C GLY A 49 -16.62 11.70 18.32
N TRP A 50 -16.44 10.88 17.32
CA TRP A 50 -15.21 10.10 17.16
C TRP A 50 -14.57 10.34 15.81
N ILE A 51 -13.22 10.35 15.81
CA ILE A 51 -12.36 10.14 14.65
C ILE A 51 -11.73 8.76 14.81
N VAL A 52 -11.93 7.90 13.83
CA VAL A 52 -11.39 6.52 13.83
C VAL A 52 -10.59 6.30 12.56
N SER A 53 -9.45 5.63 12.66
CA SER A 53 -8.64 5.18 11.53
C SER A 53 -8.06 3.81 11.82
N PRO A 54 -7.46 3.11 10.84
CA PRO A 54 -6.79 1.83 11.07
C PRO A 54 -5.73 1.85 12.17
N SER A 55 -5.04 2.99 12.36
CA SER A 55 -4.08 3.19 13.46
C SER A 55 -4.18 4.61 14.04
N TYR A 56 -3.69 4.81 15.25
CA TYR A 56 -3.67 6.14 15.89
C TYR A 56 -2.91 7.17 15.05
N ASN A 57 -1.77 6.82 14.46
CA ASN A 57 -0.99 7.73 13.60
C ASN A 57 -1.78 8.27 12.42
N LEU A 58 -2.69 7.48 11.87
CA LEU A 58 -3.57 7.92 10.79
C LEU A 58 -4.67 8.84 11.30
N SER A 59 -5.29 8.54 12.44
CA SER A 59 -6.33 9.37 13.06
C SER A 59 -5.80 10.76 13.41
N GLN A 60 -4.51 10.89 13.75
CA GLN A 60 -3.89 12.16 14.10
C GLN A 60 -3.87 13.17 12.95
N LYS A 61 -4.00 12.76 11.70
CA LYS A 61 -4.06 13.70 10.56
C LYS A 61 -5.24 14.66 10.69
N ILE A 62 -6.44 14.14 10.92
CA ILE A 62 -7.66 14.96 11.12
C ILE A 62 -7.58 15.69 12.45
N ALA A 63 -7.12 15.02 13.50
CA ALA A 63 -7.00 15.61 14.83
C ALA A 63 -6.07 16.84 14.84
N ARG A 64 -4.94 16.81 14.11
CA ARG A 64 -4.03 17.96 13.96
C ARG A 64 -4.69 19.12 13.24
N ILE A 65 -5.42 18.89 12.16
CA ILE A 65 -6.16 19.93 11.45
C ILE A 65 -7.15 20.61 12.41
N ILE A 66 -7.89 19.83 13.19
CA ILE A 66 -8.82 20.38 14.17
C ILE A 66 -8.07 21.19 15.23
N LYS A 67 -7.01 20.64 15.81
CA LYS A 67 -6.24 21.28 16.89
C LYS A 67 -5.52 22.54 16.41
N GLU A 68 -4.72 22.44 15.34
CA GLU A 68 -3.77 23.48 14.94
C GLU A 68 -4.42 24.53 14.04
N ASP A 69 -5.33 24.12 13.17
CA ASP A 69 -5.97 25.03 12.21
C ASP A 69 -7.28 25.60 12.75
N ILE A 70 -8.16 24.75 13.28
CA ILE A 70 -9.51 25.17 13.67
C ILE A 70 -9.52 25.76 15.08
N MET A 71 -9.03 25.01 16.07
CA MET A 71 -9.11 25.44 17.47
C MET A 71 -8.28 26.68 17.74
N VAL A 72 -7.06 26.75 17.21
CA VAL A 72 -6.18 27.92 17.39
C VAL A 72 -6.73 29.15 16.70
N LYS A 73 -7.19 29.02 15.44
CA LYS A 73 -7.75 30.17 14.68
C LYS A 73 -9.05 30.70 15.29
N LEU A 74 -9.90 29.82 15.81
CA LEU A 74 -11.17 30.21 16.42
C LEU A 74 -11.03 30.57 17.90
N LYS A 75 -9.87 30.33 18.52
CA LYS A 75 -9.64 30.54 19.96
C LYS A 75 -10.72 29.85 20.80
N LEU A 76 -11.08 28.60 20.42
CA LEU A 76 -12.13 27.86 21.12
C LEU A 76 -11.64 27.43 22.49
N PRO A 77 -12.42 27.69 23.56
CA PRO A 77 -12.03 27.33 24.92
C PRO A 77 -12.13 25.81 25.13
N ILE A 78 -11.05 25.20 25.59
CA ILE A 78 -10.98 23.78 25.92
C ILE A 78 -11.10 23.65 27.44
N GLU A 79 -12.08 22.88 27.91
CA GLU A 79 -12.29 22.55 29.32
C GLU A 79 -11.35 21.42 29.77
N ASN A 80 -11.26 20.39 28.94
CA ASN A 80 -10.43 19.19 29.21
C ASN A 80 -9.84 18.62 27.92
N LYS A 81 -8.61 18.13 27.98
CA LYS A 81 -7.96 17.43 26.87
C LYS A 81 -7.00 16.36 27.36
N LYS A 82 -6.85 15.32 26.56
CA LYS A 82 -5.80 14.30 26.73
C LYS A 82 -4.88 14.35 25.51
N GLU A 83 -3.64 14.72 25.74
CA GLU A 83 -2.57 14.73 24.73
C GLU A 83 -1.39 13.88 25.22
N VAL A 84 -0.74 13.16 24.29
CA VAL A 84 0.48 12.42 24.57
C VAL A 84 1.46 12.74 23.44
N ASN A 85 2.65 13.24 23.78
CA ASN A 85 3.68 13.63 22.79
C ASN A 85 3.18 14.60 21.70
N GLY A 86 2.22 15.48 22.05
CA GLY A 86 1.62 16.41 21.10
C GLY A 86 0.42 15.88 20.31
N ASP A 87 0.16 14.58 20.32
CA ASP A 87 -0.97 13.96 19.66
C ASP A 87 -2.25 14.04 20.53
N LEU A 88 -3.37 14.44 19.92
CA LEU A 88 -4.66 14.61 20.59
C LEU A 88 -5.42 13.29 20.64
N TYR A 89 -5.83 12.85 21.82
CA TYR A 89 -6.65 11.65 22.04
C TYR A 89 -8.09 11.96 22.44
N TYR A 90 -8.28 13.07 23.13
CA TYR A 90 -9.58 13.52 23.61
C TYR A 90 -9.59 15.02 23.82
N MET A 91 -10.72 15.66 23.56
CA MET A 91 -10.96 17.03 24.00
C MET A 91 -12.44 17.27 24.30
N LYS A 92 -12.68 18.23 25.21
CA LYS A 92 -14.02 18.73 25.58
C LYS A 92 -14.00 20.24 25.54
N LEU A 93 -15.00 20.84 24.88
CA LEU A 93 -15.11 22.30 24.80
C LEU A 93 -15.82 22.88 26.05
N ALA A 94 -15.24 23.96 26.56
CA ALA A 94 -15.82 24.67 27.70
C ALA A 94 -17.15 25.33 27.33
N GLY A 95 -18.12 25.21 28.22
CA GLY A 95 -19.43 25.82 28.06
C GLY A 95 -20.38 25.13 27.09
N LEU A 96 -19.89 24.19 26.28
CA LEU A 96 -20.72 23.45 25.34
C LEU A 96 -20.94 21.99 25.73
N ASN A 97 -20.12 21.44 26.61
CA ASN A 97 -20.17 20.03 26.98
C ASN A 97 -20.07 19.11 25.74
N SER A 98 -19.44 19.56 24.66
CA SER A 98 -19.21 18.80 23.43
C SER A 98 -17.85 18.13 23.49
N GLU A 99 -17.77 16.90 22.98
CA GLU A 99 -16.61 16.04 23.12
C GLU A 99 -16.17 15.46 21.77
N LEU A 100 -14.85 15.32 21.60
CA LEU A 100 -14.23 14.64 20.49
C LEU A 100 -13.19 13.64 21.01
N SER A 101 -13.31 12.39 20.59
CA SER A 101 -12.31 11.34 20.86
C SER A 101 -11.64 10.88 19.57
N VAL A 102 -10.32 10.64 19.64
CA VAL A 102 -9.52 10.10 18.56
C VAL A 102 -9.17 8.66 18.91
N LYS A 103 -9.59 7.72 18.08
CA LYS A 103 -9.51 6.28 18.34
C LYS A 103 -8.82 5.54 17.20
N SER A 104 -8.40 4.31 17.48
CA SER A 104 -7.79 3.39 16.51
C SER A 104 -8.62 2.12 16.39
N ALA A 105 -8.74 1.61 15.17
CA ALA A 105 -9.36 0.32 14.91
C ALA A 105 -8.44 -0.89 15.18
N ASP A 106 -7.16 -0.65 15.52
CA ASP A 106 -6.25 -1.73 15.97
C ASP A 106 -6.69 -2.37 17.28
N SER A 107 -7.50 -1.64 18.08
CA SER A 107 -8.07 -2.12 19.36
C SER A 107 -9.59 -2.00 19.31
N PRO A 108 -10.30 -2.91 18.62
CA PRO A 108 -11.74 -2.82 18.41
C PRO A 108 -12.56 -2.75 19.71
N GLU A 109 -12.08 -3.38 20.78
CA GLU A 109 -12.74 -3.36 22.11
C GLU A 109 -12.87 -1.95 22.67
N SER A 110 -11.95 -1.04 22.31
CA SER A 110 -12.00 0.37 22.71
C SER A 110 -13.11 1.16 22.01
N LEU A 111 -13.77 0.57 21.03
CA LEU A 111 -14.85 1.14 20.23
C LEU A 111 -16.25 0.74 20.74
N ILE A 112 -16.32 0.03 21.88
CA ILE A 112 -17.57 -0.43 22.47
C ILE A 112 -18.01 0.54 23.59
N GLY A 113 -19.32 0.69 23.77
CA GLY A 113 -19.91 1.19 25.02
C GLY A 113 -20.35 2.65 25.02
N GLU A 114 -20.16 3.42 23.95
CA GLU A 114 -20.60 4.83 23.91
C GLU A 114 -21.40 5.15 22.65
N GLY A 115 -22.53 5.84 22.83
CA GLY A 115 -23.29 6.42 21.71
C GLY A 115 -22.66 7.73 21.22
N VAL A 116 -22.55 7.94 19.91
CA VAL A 116 -21.97 9.15 19.32
C VAL A 116 -22.94 9.83 18.34
N ASP A 117 -22.85 11.17 18.29
CA ASP A 117 -23.64 12.01 17.38
C ASP A 117 -22.99 12.09 16.00
N TYR A 118 -21.66 11.94 15.94
CA TYR A 118 -20.92 11.94 14.69
C TYR A 118 -19.69 11.04 14.76
N LEU A 119 -19.43 10.39 13.61
CA LEU A 119 -18.32 9.50 13.42
C LEU A 119 -17.63 9.81 12.10
N VAL A 120 -16.33 10.06 12.14
CA VAL A 120 -15.50 10.16 10.95
C VAL A 120 -14.54 8.98 10.91
N ILE A 121 -14.52 8.26 9.79
CA ILE A 121 -13.59 7.15 9.57
C ILE A 121 -12.62 7.55 8.45
N ASP A 122 -11.36 7.82 8.80
CA ASP A 122 -10.30 8.11 7.82
C ASP A 122 -9.59 6.83 7.39
N GLU A 123 -9.22 6.75 6.12
CA GLU A 123 -8.65 5.57 5.47
C GLU A 123 -9.52 4.31 5.69
N ALA A 124 -10.85 4.46 5.55
CA ALA A 124 -11.83 3.42 5.82
C ALA A 124 -11.59 2.12 5.05
N ALA A 125 -11.17 2.20 3.77
CA ALA A 125 -10.84 1.03 2.96
C ALA A 125 -9.67 0.20 3.52
N ALA A 126 -8.86 0.77 4.40
CA ALA A 126 -7.71 0.12 5.03
C ALA A 126 -8.05 -0.58 6.36
N LEU A 127 -9.28 -0.48 6.87
CA LEU A 127 -9.72 -1.28 8.01
C LEU A 127 -9.64 -2.77 7.66
N SER A 128 -9.13 -3.57 8.60
CA SER A 128 -8.77 -4.96 8.35
C SER A 128 -9.93 -5.84 7.91
N ASN A 129 -11.17 -5.56 8.37
CA ASN A 129 -12.35 -6.29 7.96
C ASN A 129 -13.66 -5.49 8.19
N LYS A 130 -14.76 -5.98 7.60
CA LYS A 130 -16.09 -5.39 7.73
C LYS A 130 -16.68 -5.44 9.13
N LEU A 131 -16.23 -6.38 9.98
CA LEU A 131 -16.76 -6.56 11.33
C LEU A 131 -16.50 -5.34 12.19
N ILE A 132 -15.38 -4.62 11.96
CA ILE A 132 -15.09 -3.36 12.65
C ILE A 132 -16.23 -2.36 12.42
N TRP A 133 -16.71 -2.23 11.19
CA TRP A 133 -17.87 -1.40 10.89
C TRP A 133 -19.16 -2.00 11.46
N GLU A 134 -19.46 -3.26 11.16
CA GLU A 134 -20.76 -3.87 11.44
C GLU A 134 -21.03 -4.08 12.94
N GLN A 135 -19.99 -4.51 13.69
CA GLN A 135 -20.14 -4.93 15.08
C GLN A 135 -19.71 -3.84 16.09
N TYR A 136 -18.78 -2.97 15.73
CA TYR A 136 -18.21 -2.01 16.66
C TYR A 136 -18.62 -0.58 16.36
N LEU A 137 -18.46 -0.08 15.15
CA LEU A 137 -18.67 1.32 14.82
C LEU A 137 -20.14 1.66 14.47
N ARG A 138 -20.80 0.83 13.66
CA ARG A 138 -22.19 1.09 13.26
C ARG A 138 -23.17 1.14 14.44
N PRO A 139 -23.07 0.26 15.46
CA PRO A 139 -23.93 0.31 16.64
C PRO A 139 -23.82 1.59 17.45
N THR A 140 -22.61 2.21 17.55
CA THR A 140 -22.43 3.44 18.34
C THR A 140 -23.25 4.63 17.84
N LEU A 141 -23.71 4.58 16.59
CA LEU A 141 -24.55 5.61 15.97
C LEU A 141 -26.06 5.42 16.25
N SER A 142 -26.46 4.31 16.90
CA SER A 142 -27.87 3.96 17.02
C SER A 142 -28.61 4.77 18.07
N ASP A 143 -28.02 4.91 19.26
CA ASP A 143 -28.69 5.55 20.41
C ASP A 143 -28.92 7.04 20.18
N ARG A 144 -28.00 7.72 19.52
CA ARG A 144 -28.05 9.16 19.28
C ARG A 144 -28.47 9.53 17.86
N GLN A 145 -28.87 8.54 17.04
CA GLN A 145 -29.15 8.72 15.61
C GLN A 145 -28.02 9.44 14.85
N GLY A 146 -26.79 9.18 15.29
CA GLY A 146 -25.59 9.85 14.79
C GLY A 146 -25.31 9.58 13.32
N TRP A 147 -24.53 10.46 12.69
CA TRP A 147 -24.10 10.31 11.29
C TRP A 147 -22.67 9.79 11.17
N CYS A 148 -22.33 9.27 9.98
CA CYS A 148 -21.00 8.80 9.67
C CYS A 148 -20.51 9.37 8.34
N LEU A 149 -19.29 9.87 8.32
CA LEU A 149 -18.52 10.17 7.13
C LEU A 149 -17.33 9.22 7.04
N MET A 150 -17.26 8.43 5.97
CA MET A 150 -16.10 7.60 5.66
C MET A 150 -15.33 8.23 4.51
N VAL A 151 -14.02 8.40 4.67
CA VAL A 151 -13.14 8.91 3.62
C VAL A 151 -12.00 7.92 3.37
N SER A 152 -11.67 7.64 2.12
CA SER A 152 -10.55 6.77 1.76
C SER A 152 -10.18 6.88 0.28
N THR A 153 -8.99 6.42 -0.09
CA THR A 153 -8.72 5.91 -1.43
C THR A 153 -9.31 4.50 -1.57
N PRO A 154 -9.68 4.05 -2.79
CA PRO A 154 -10.15 2.67 -2.98
C PRO A 154 -9.04 1.65 -2.67
N ARG A 155 -9.45 0.44 -2.29
CA ARG A 155 -8.57 -0.73 -2.17
C ARG A 155 -9.26 -1.95 -2.74
N GLY A 156 -9.17 -2.11 -4.05
CA GLY A 156 -9.87 -3.21 -4.73
C GLY A 156 -11.39 -3.23 -4.47
N PHE A 157 -12.02 -4.35 -4.79
CA PHE A 157 -13.45 -4.59 -4.55
C PHE A 157 -13.71 -5.23 -3.18
N ASN A 158 -13.16 -4.65 -2.12
CA ASN A 158 -13.29 -5.14 -0.75
C ASN A 158 -14.65 -4.76 -0.10
N TRP A 159 -14.77 -4.98 1.21
CA TRP A 159 -15.97 -4.65 1.98
C TRP A 159 -16.38 -3.18 1.84
N TRP A 160 -15.42 -2.27 1.73
CA TRP A 160 -15.66 -0.83 1.61
C TRP A 160 -16.30 -0.46 0.26
N HIS A 161 -15.93 -1.14 -0.82
CA HIS A 161 -16.62 -1.00 -2.11
C HIS A 161 -18.12 -1.34 -1.98
N LYS A 162 -18.46 -2.41 -1.24
CA LYS A 162 -19.87 -2.78 -0.98
C LYS A 162 -20.61 -1.69 -0.22
N ILE A 163 -19.96 -1.07 0.77
CA ILE A 163 -20.53 0.07 1.52
C ILE A 163 -20.67 1.30 0.62
N TRP A 164 -19.65 1.60 -0.18
CA TRP A 164 -19.70 2.71 -1.13
C TRP A 164 -20.84 2.53 -2.15
N SER A 165 -21.06 1.32 -2.65
CA SER A 165 -22.14 1.02 -3.60
C SER A 165 -23.53 1.30 -3.03
N ARG A 166 -23.73 1.21 -1.69
CA ARG A 166 -25.01 1.56 -1.06
C ARG A 166 -25.40 3.02 -1.29
N GLY A 167 -24.45 3.94 -1.32
CA GLY A 167 -24.75 5.35 -1.59
C GLY A 167 -25.09 5.67 -3.05
N LYS A 168 -25.04 4.67 -3.92
CA LYS A 168 -25.51 4.73 -5.32
C LYS A 168 -26.80 3.97 -5.55
N ASP A 169 -27.26 3.21 -4.56
CA ASP A 169 -28.46 2.36 -4.65
C ASP A 169 -29.66 3.08 -4.02
N PRO A 170 -30.74 3.34 -4.78
CA PRO A 170 -31.96 3.97 -4.26
C PRO A 170 -32.61 3.25 -3.07
N ASN A 171 -32.33 1.96 -2.88
CA ASN A 171 -32.85 1.19 -1.74
C ASN A 171 -32.20 1.60 -0.41
N TYR A 172 -31.17 2.42 -0.43
CA TYR A 172 -30.47 2.94 0.75
C TYR A 172 -30.60 4.47 0.86
N PRO A 173 -31.80 5.01 1.16
CA PRO A 173 -32.07 6.45 1.08
C PRO A 173 -31.26 7.30 2.05
N ASP A 174 -30.72 6.72 3.13
CA ASP A 174 -29.86 7.39 4.11
C ASP A 174 -28.38 7.42 3.74
N TRP A 175 -28.02 6.84 2.59
CA TRP A 175 -26.65 6.73 2.13
C TRP A 175 -26.40 7.63 0.92
N GLU A 176 -25.18 8.14 0.82
CA GLU A 176 -24.69 8.87 -0.34
C GLU A 176 -23.19 8.63 -0.52
N SER A 177 -22.76 8.46 -1.76
CA SER A 177 -21.36 8.16 -2.08
C SER A 177 -20.87 8.99 -3.25
N TRP A 178 -19.63 9.42 -3.15
CA TRP A 178 -18.92 10.15 -4.20
C TRP A 178 -17.62 9.45 -4.55
N GLN A 179 -17.15 9.72 -5.76
CA GLN A 179 -15.87 9.24 -6.26
C GLN A 179 -15.23 10.36 -7.06
N HIS A 180 -14.02 10.78 -6.66
CA HIS A 180 -13.32 11.90 -7.27
C HIS A 180 -11.85 11.57 -7.45
N PRO A 181 -11.30 11.71 -8.68
CA PRO A 181 -9.87 11.56 -8.92
C PRO A 181 -9.08 12.74 -8.35
N SER A 182 -7.78 12.51 -8.13
CA SER A 182 -6.86 13.57 -7.71
C SER A 182 -6.71 14.69 -8.74
N SER A 183 -6.89 14.37 -10.01
CA SER A 183 -6.83 15.33 -11.13
C SER A 183 -7.89 16.45 -11.04
N GLU A 184 -8.99 16.20 -10.36
CA GLU A 184 -10.00 17.23 -10.07
C GLU A 184 -9.59 18.17 -8.92
N SER A 185 -8.54 17.82 -8.16
CA SER A 185 -8.06 18.66 -7.05
C SER A 185 -7.23 19.82 -7.59
N PRO A 186 -7.51 21.07 -7.20
CA PRO A 186 -6.72 22.23 -7.63
C PRO A 186 -5.26 22.17 -7.13
N PHE A 187 -4.97 21.32 -6.15
CA PHE A 187 -3.67 21.22 -5.49
C PHE A 187 -2.74 20.15 -6.07
N PHE A 188 -3.13 19.47 -7.18
CA PHE A 188 -2.43 18.26 -7.60
C PHE A 188 -1.98 18.25 -9.08
N LYS A 189 -2.22 19.30 -9.86
CA LYS A 189 -2.04 19.28 -11.32
C LYS A 189 -0.62 19.04 -11.83
N ASP A 190 0.40 19.51 -11.12
CA ASP A 190 1.77 19.54 -11.65
C ASP A 190 2.57 18.22 -11.45
N GLN A 191 2.02 17.25 -10.73
CA GLN A 191 2.73 16.00 -10.39
C GLN A 191 2.22 14.76 -11.14
N ILE A 192 1.16 14.89 -11.94
CA ILE A 192 0.47 13.75 -12.56
C ILE A 192 1.38 12.98 -13.52
N GLU A 193 2.09 13.70 -14.39
CA GLU A 193 2.95 13.07 -15.41
C GLU A 193 4.14 12.30 -14.79
N ASP A 194 4.75 12.84 -13.74
CA ASP A 194 5.86 12.16 -13.09
C ASP A 194 5.39 10.93 -12.30
N LEU A 195 4.19 11.00 -11.71
CA LEU A 195 3.61 9.86 -10.99
C LEU A 195 3.23 8.72 -11.93
N LYS A 196 2.76 9.01 -13.15
CA LYS A 196 2.49 7.98 -14.15
C LYS A 196 3.75 7.21 -14.54
N LYS A 197 4.91 7.89 -14.60
CA LYS A 197 6.20 7.23 -14.87
C LYS A 197 6.73 6.39 -13.70
N GLU A 198 6.32 6.73 -12.47
CA GLU A 198 6.82 6.08 -11.26
C GLU A 198 5.94 4.94 -10.75
N LEU A 199 4.69 4.84 -11.17
CA LEU A 199 3.70 3.90 -10.66
C LEU A 199 3.31 2.87 -11.72
N THR A 200 2.71 1.77 -11.27
CA THR A 200 1.97 0.88 -12.19
C THR A 200 0.64 1.53 -12.55
N ASN A 201 0.08 1.16 -13.70
CA ASN A 201 -1.21 1.66 -14.14
C ASN A 201 -2.31 1.41 -13.09
N GLU A 202 -2.38 0.21 -12.52
CA GLU A 202 -3.38 -0.12 -11.50
C GLU A 202 -3.21 0.70 -10.22
N THR A 203 -1.95 0.90 -9.78
CA THR A 203 -1.67 1.74 -8.61
C THR A 203 -2.06 3.19 -8.89
N TYR A 204 -1.76 3.71 -10.08
CA TYR A 204 -2.15 5.05 -10.48
C TYR A 204 -3.68 5.20 -10.52
N LEU A 205 -4.37 4.27 -11.18
CA LEU A 205 -5.83 4.26 -11.26
C LEU A 205 -6.48 4.17 -9.86
N GLN A 206 -5.95 3.33 -8.99
CA GLN A 206 -6.49 3.18 -7.64
C GLN A 206 -6.20 4.40 -6.75
N GLU A 207 -4.94 4.81 -6.64
CA GLU A 207 -4.52 5.80 -5.65
C GLU A 207 -4.78 7.26 -6.09
N TYR A 208 -4.80 7.53 -7.40
CA TYR A 208 -4.95 8.88 -7.93
C TYR A 208 -6.23 9.09 -8.76
N GLU A 209 -6.62 8.11 -9.58
CA GLU A 209 -7.88 8.19 -10.33
C GLU A 209 -9.09 7.67 -9.53
N SER A 210 -8.84 7.24 -8.29
CA SER A 210 -9.91 6.79 -7.37
C SER A 210 -10.71 5.59 -7.86
N GLN A 211 -10.17 4.81 -8.80
CA GLN A 211 -10.87 3.68 -9.38
C GLN A 211 -10.77 2.45 -8.49
N PHE A 212 -11.86 1.70 -8.37
CA PHE A 212 -11.82 0.38 -7.78
C PHE A 212 -11.23 -0.59 -8.79
N THR A 213 -9.97 -0.97 -8.58
CA THR A 213 -9.24 -1.90 -9.45
C THR A 213 -9.19 -3.28 -8.83
N SER A 214 -9.25 -4.32 -9.64
CA SER A 214 -9.13 -5.71 -9.21
C SER A 214 -7.75 -6.23 -9.56
N PHE A 215 -7.02 -6.72 -8.57
CA PHE A 215 -5.84 -7.54 -8.79
C PHE A 215 -6.26 -9.00 -9.05
N SER A 216 -7.11 -9.22 -10.07
CA SER A 216 -7.49 -10.57 -10.50
C SER A 216 -6.61 -11.01 -11.68
N GLY A 217 -6.11 -12.22 -11.65
CA GLY A 217 -5.30 -12.77 -12.72
C GLY A 217 -3.79 -12.69 -12.47
N LYS A 218 -3.01 -12.34 -13.49
CA LYS A 218 -1.54 -12.31 -13.42
C LYS A 218 -1.02 -11.27 -12.43
N VAL A 219 -0.01 -11.63 -11.65
CA VAL A 219 0.67 -10.70 -10.73
C VAL A 219 1.46 -9.66 -11.51
N TYR A 220 2.15 -10.07 -12.58
CA TYR A 220 2.89 -9.18 -13.46
C TYR A 220 2.24 -9.11 -14.85
N PRO A 221 2.19 -7.93 -15.51
CA PRO A 221 1.69 -7.78 -16.88
C PRO A 221 2.75 -8.29 -17.89
N PHE A 222 3.14 -9.54 -17.72
CA PHE A 222 4.16 -10.18 -18.56
C PHE A 222 3.59 -10.65 -19.89
N ASP A 223 4.21 -10.21 -20.98
CA ASP A 223 3.93 -10.62 -22.35
C ASP A 223 5.25 -11.07 -23.02
N ARG A 224 5.25 -12.27 -23.62
CA ARG A 224 6.44 -12.84 -24.28
C ARG A 224 6.93 -11.99 -25.45
N THR A 225 6.00 -11.39 -26.19
CA THR A 225 6.35 -10.59 -27.37
C THR A 225 7.05 -9.30 -27.01
N VAL A 226 6.74 -8.77 -25.81
CA VAL A 226 7.30 -7.52 -25.28
C VAL A 226 8.57 -7.76 -24.48
N HIS A 227 8.56 -8.76 -23.57
CA HIS A 227 9.59 -8.89 -22.55
C HIS A 227 10.69 -9.89 -22.90
N VAL A 228 10.43 -10.89 -23.78
CA VAL A 228 11.43 -11.90 -24.12
C VAL A 228 12.30 -11.46 -25.27
N ARG A 229 13.62 -11.51 -25.06
CA ARG A 229 14.63 -11.16 -26.09
C ARG A 229 15.48 -12.37 -26.43
N LYS A 230 15.56 -12.71 -27.71
CA LYS A 230 16.39 -13.81 -28.21
C LYS A 230 17.88 -13.46 -28.31
N ASP A 231 18.18 -12.20 -28.54
CA ASP A 231 19.49 -11.61 -28.74
C ASP A 231 20.14 -11.07 -27.46
N LEU A 232 19.46 -11.18 -26.33
CA LEU A 232 19.96 -10.66 -25.05
C LEU A 232 21.17 -11.45 -24.57
N LYS A 233 22.33 -10.79 -24.58
CA LYS A 233 23.62 -11.34 -24.17
C LYS A 233 24.21 -10.54 -23.01
N TYR A 234 25.15 -11.16 -22.31
CA TYR A 234 25.95 -10.47 -21.28
C TYR A 234 26.71 -9.28 -21.89
N ASN A 235 26.56 -8.12 -21.26
CA ASN A 235 27.30 -6.91 -21.60
C ASN A 235 28.28 -6.56 -20.45
N PRO A 236 29.62 -6.68 -20.64
CA PRO A 236 30.57 -6.38 -19.56
C PRO A 236 30.55 -4.95 -19.04
N SER A 237 29.99 -4.01 -19.80
CA SER A 237 29.89 -2.60 -19.41
C SER A 237 28.74 -2.33 -18.43
N LEU A 238 27.81 -3.29 -18.25
CA LEU A 238 26.68 -3.14 -17.33
C LEU A 238 26.94 -3.86 -16.01
N PRO A 239 26.60 -3.27 -14.87
CA PRO A 239 26.70 -3.93 -13.58
C PRO A 239 25.78 -5.15 -13.54
N THR A 240 26.32 -6.28 -13.08
CA THR A 240 25.63 -7.55 -13.00
C THR A 240 25.34 -7.92 -11.56
N TYR A 241 24.12 -8.34 -11.28
CA TYR A 241 23.61 -8.69 -9.98
C TYR A 241 23.05 -10.10 -9.97
N VAL A 242 23.20 -10.77 -8.84
CA VAL A 242 22.62 -12.09 -8.59
C VAL A 242 21.64 -12.00 -7.44
N SER A 243 20.47 -12.58 -7.59
CA SER A 243 19.51 -12.71 -6.50
C SER A 243 19.10 -14.15 -6.28
N CYS A 244 18.98 -14.53 -5.02
CA CYS A 244 18.80 -15.89 -4.55
C CYS A 244 17.52 -16.01 -3.71
N ASP A 245 16.75 -17.04 -3.97
CA ASP A 245 15.75 -17.57 -3.05
C ASP A 245 16.20 -18.95 -2.55
N PHE A 246 16.43 -19.05 -1.24
CA PHE A 246 17.03 -20.22 -0.59
C PHE A 246 15.94 -21.23 -0.19
N GLY A 247 15.60 -22.12 -1.08
CA GLY A 247 14.67 -23.20 -0.74
C GLY A 247 15.29 -24.56 -1.10
N PHE A 248 15.41 -25.48 -0.14
CA PHE A 248 15.95 -26.82 -0.43
C PHE A 248 15.18 -27.53 -1.56
N ARG A 249 13.84 -27.42 -1.55
CA ARG A 249 13.00 -28.12 -2.53
C ARG A 249 13.11 -27.55 -3.94
N SER A 250 13.16 -26.22 -4.04
CA SER A 250 13.10 -25.54 -5.35
C SER A 250 13.83 -24.18 -5.28
N PRO A 251 15.17 -24.19 -5.08
CA PRO A 251 15.93 -22.95 -5.03
C PRO A 251 15.92 -22.24 -6.40
N ALA A 252 15.96 -20.92 -6.35
CA ALA A 252 16.03 -20.11 -7.54
C ALA A 252 17.14 -19.06 -7.45
N ILE A 253 17.81 -18.84 -8.59
CA ILE A 253 18.78 -17.76 -8.80
C ILE A 253 18.39 -17.04 -10.07
N VAL A 254 18.36 -15.72 -10.04
CA VAL A 254 18.28 -14.87 -11.23
C VAL A 254 19.55 -14.04 -11.36
N VAL A 255 20.02 -13.88 -12.60
CA VAL A 255 21.18 -13.07 -12.95
C VAL A 255 20.71 -11.93 -13.83
N CYS A 256 20.85 -10.70 -13.33
CA CYS A 256 20.36 -9.52 -14.02
C CYS A 256 21.47 -8.47 -14.21
N GLN A 257 21.39 -7.76 -15.32
CA GLN A 257 22.14 -6.54 -15.57
C GLN A 257 21.23 -5.34 -15.48
N VAL A 258 21.77 -4.21 -15.04
CA VAL A 258 20.99 -2.98 -14.90
C VAL A 258 21.64 -1.88 -15.73
N ASP A 259 20.85 -1.28 -16.61
CA ASP A 259 21.23 -0.11 -17.38
C ASP A 259 20.59 1.13 -16.73
N HIS A 260 21.44 1.95 -16.09
CA HIS A 260 21.03 3.17 -15.43
C HIS A 260 20.87 4.30 -16.45
N LYS A 261 19.62 4.63 -16.79
CA LYS A 261 19.31 5.78 -17.64
C LYS A 261 19.48 7.10 -16.86
N ALA A 262 19.80 8.17 -17.57
CA ALA A 262 19.94 9.50 -16.96
C ALA A 262 18.62 10.03 -16.35
N LYS A 263 17.46 9.60 -16.86
CA LYS A 263 16.12 9.95 -16.36
C LYS A 263 15.19 8.73 -16.48
N GLY A 264 14.30 8.58 -15.49
CA GLY A 264 13.27 7.53 -15.46
C GLY A 264 13.71 6.25 -14.75
N LEU A 265 12.97 5.17 -14.95
CA LEU A 265 13.31 3.85 -14.43
C LEU A 265 14.51 3.28 -15.17
N PRO A 266 15.47 2.66 -14.45
CA PRO A 266 16.54 1.91 -15.09
C PRO A 266 15.98 0.69 -15.82
N THR A 267 16.63 0.25 -16.87
CA THR A 267 16.25 -0.98 -17.57
C THR A 267 16.96 -2.19 -16.95
N ILE A 268 16.21 -3.24 -16.69
CA ILE A 268 16.71 -4.50 -16.12
C ILE A 268 16.69 -5.57 -17.21
N TYR A 269 17.81 -6.23 -17.39
CA TYR A 269 17.98 -7.34 -18.32
C TYR A 269 18.29 -8.61 -17.53
N GLN A 270 17.36 -9.53 -17.43
CA GLN A 270 17.64 -10.86 -16.89
C GLN A 270 18.34 -11.71 -17.95
N ILE A 271 19.63 -11.95 -17.73
CA ILE A 271 20.50 -12.63 -18.71
C ILE A 271 20.67 -14.12 -18.44
N ASP A 272 20.44 -14.59 -17.21
CA ASP A 272 20.60 -16.00 -16.86
C ASP A 272 19.76 -16.41 -15.65
N GLU A 273 19.64 -17.70 -15.40
CA GLU A 273 18.95 -18.30 -14.28
C GLU A 273 19.57 -19.62 -13.82
N ILE A 274 19.41 -19.96 -12.54
CA ILE A 274 19.53 -21.31 -12.00
C ILE A 274 18.20 -21.60 -11.31
N ALA A 275 17.31 -22.34 -11.98
CA ALA A 275 15.98 -22.66 -11.48
C ALA A 275 15.52 -24.02 -12.02
N GLY A 276 14.39 -24.54 -11.51
CA GLY A 276 13.83 -25.82 -11.95
C GLY A 276 14.66 -27.04 -11.51
N LYS A 277 15.47 -26.89 -10.47
CA LYS A 277 16.22 -27.97 -9.83
C LYS A 277 15.59 -28.26 -8.46
N GLU A 278 15.42 -29.53 -8.15
CA GLU A 278 14.82 -29.95 -6.88
C GLU A 278 15.89 -30.52 -5.95
N ASN A 279 15.65 -30.38 -4.63
CA ASN A 279 16.45 -30.97 -3.56
C ASN A 279 17.94 -30.58 -3.62
N VAL A 280 18.22 -29.32 -3.94
CA VAL A 280 19.59 -28.79 -4.05
C VAL A 280 20.03 -28.23 -2.70
N LYS A 281 21.16 -28.73 -2.19
CA LYS A 281 21.79 -28.17 -0.98
C LYS A 281 22.33 -26.78 -1.28
N THR A 282 22.26 -25.90 -0.29
CA THR A 282 22.75 -24.50 -0.42
C THR A 282 24.22 -24.43 -0.80
N GLU A 283 25.06 -25.39 -0.38
CA GLU A 283 26.47 -25.47 -0.75
C GLU A 283 26.66 -25.74 -2.26
N ASP A 284 25.82 -26.64 -2.83
CA ASP A 284 25.84 -26.94 -4.26
C ASP A 284 25.32 -25.76 -5.07
N LEU A 285 24.26 -25.11 -4.58
CA LEU A 285 23.74 -23.88 -5.17
C LEU A 285 24.83 -22.78 -5.22
N ALA A 286 25.53 -22.57 -4.10
CA ALA A 286 26.63 -21.62 -4.01
C ALA A 286 27.78 -21.96 -4.97
N ASN A 287 28.10 -23.25 -5.15
CA ASN A 287 29.10 -23.70 -6.11
C ASN A 287 28.66 -23.45 -7.56
N MET A 288 27.36 -23.61 -7.88
CA MET A 288 26.82 -23.27 -9.20
C MET A 288 26.94 -21.77 -9.48
N VAL A 289 26.58 -20.92 -8.50
CA VAL A 289 26.70 -19.46 -8.64
C VAL A 289 28.13 -19.02 -8.86
N ARG A 290 29.11 -19.64 -8.19
CA ARG A 290 30.54 -19.35 -8.39
C ARG A 290 31.06 -19.70 -9.81
N LYS A 291 30.42 -20.64 -10.49
CA LYS A 291 30.79 -21.05 -11.86
C LYS A 291 30.18 -20.15 -12.93
N LEU A 292 29.34 -19.21 -12.58
CA LEU A 292 28.77 -18.27 -13.54
C LEU A 292 29.88 -17.41 -14.18
N PRO A 293 29.87 -17.27 -15.52
CA PRO A 293 30.93 -16.59 -16.25
C PRO A 293 30.75 -15.07 -16.29
N TYR A 294 30.26 -14.49 -15.19
CA TYR A 294 29.91 -13.07 -15.11
C TYR A 294 30.67 -12.34 -14.01
N SER A 295 31.01 -11.08 -14.24
CA SER A 295 31.55 -10.19 -13.20
C SER A 295 30.41 -9.67 -12.34
N ILE A 296 30.22 -10.22 -11.12
CA ILE A 296 29.08 -9.94 -10.26
C ILE A 296 29.45 -8.83 -9.27
N VAL A 297 28.65 -7.75 -9.27
CA VAL A 297 28.84 -6.58 -8.40
C VAL A 297 28.25 -6.81 -7.01
N ALA A 298 27.08 -7.45 -6.91
CA ALA A 298 26.44 -7.75 -5.64
C ALA A 298 25.49 -8.94 -5.72
N TYR A 299 25.27 -9.54 -4.53
CA TYR A 299 24.35 -10.65 -4.31
C TYR A 299 23.22 -10.19 -3.41
N PHE A 300 21.98 -10.57 -3.73
CA PHE A 300 20.78 -10.30 -2.95
C PHE A 300 20.08 -11.60 -2.60
N GLY A 301 19.24 -11.59 -1.57
CA GLY A 301 18.47 -12.78 -1.21
C GLY A 301 17.44 -12.53 -0.13
N ASP A 302 16.75 -13.61 0.23
CA ASP A 302 15.74 -13.59 1.26
C ASP A 302 16.35 -13.24 2.64
N PRO A 303 15.79 -12.27 3.38
CA PRO A 303 16.12 -12.04 4.78
C PRO A 303 15.98 -13.29 5.67
N ALA A 304 15.03 -14.20 5.35
CA ALA A 304 14.81 -15.44 6.07
C ALA A 304 15.99 -16.43 5.95
N GLY A 305 16.76 -16.37 4.85
CA GLY A 305 18.00 -17.14 4.69
C GLY A 305 19.10 -16.84 5.72
N GLY A 306 18.91 -15.80 6.55
CA GLY A 306 19.74 -15.49 7.72
C GLY A 306 19.43 -16.35 8.96
N GLY A 307 18.30 -17.08 8.97
CA GLY A 307 17.92 -18.00 10.03
C GLY A 307 18.86 -19.23 10.07
N ARG A 308 19.20 -19.71 11.28
CA ARG A 308 20.03 -20.92 11.41
C ARG A 308 19.18 -22.14 11.02
N SER A 309 19.75 -23.00 10.17
CA SER A 309 19.17 -24.31 9.90
C SER A 309 19.17 -25.16 11.18
N SER A 310 18.05 -25.78 11.49
CA SER A 310 17.93 -26.71 12.64
C SER A 310 18.83 -27.95 12.50
N GLN A 311 19.25 -28.29 11.29
CA GLN A 311 20.07 -29.49 11.01
C GLN A 311 21.57 -29.17 10.99
N SER A 312 21.98 -28.03 10.43
CA SER A 312 23.41 -27.69 10.27
C SER A 312 23.92 -26.60 11.21
N GLY A 313 23.04 -25.87 11.88
CA GLY A 313 23.37 -24.72 12.73
C GLY A 313 23.91 -23.51 11.95
N ILE A 314 24.05 -23.61 10.62
CA ILE A 314 24.61 -22.60 9.73
C ILE A 314 23.49 -22.07 8.83
N SER A 315 23.44 -20.75 8.61
CA SER A 315 22.46 -20.15 7.71
C SER A 315 22.91 -20.22 6.25
N ASP A 316 21.94 -20.21 5.31
CA ASP A 316 22.22 -20.17 3.87
C ASP A 316 23.11 -18.99 3.48
N ILE A 317 22.86 -17.82 4.08
CA ILE A 317 23.69 -16.61 3.88
C ILE A 317 25.12 -16.83 4.37
N GLN A 318 25.34 -17.57 5.48
CA GLN A 318 26.69 -17.89 5.97
C GLN A 318 27.42 -18.86 5.03
N ILE A 319 26.70 -19.79 4.40
CA ILE A 319 27.27 -20.70 3.39
C ILE A 319 27.77 -19.91 2.19
N PHE A 320 26.96 -19.00 1.65
CA PHE A 320 27.36 -18.11 0.56
C PHE A 320 28.55 -17.22 0.94
N TRP A 321 28.51 -16.66 2.15
CA TRP A 321 29.61 -15.82 2.66
C TRP A 321 30.94 -16.58 2.74
N ARG A 322 30.95 -17.83 3.22
CA ARG A 322 32.14 -18.69 3.24
C ARG A 322 32.72 -18.97 1.84
N LYS A 323 31.90 -18.86 0.82
CA LYS A 323 32.29 -19.00 -0.59
C LYS A 323 32.68 -17.66 -1.24
N GLY A 324 32.79 -16.58 -0.46
CA GLY A 324 33.16 -15.24 -0.93
C GLY A 324 32.00 -14.41 -1.48
N MET A 325 30.75 -14.86 -1.31
CA MET A 325 29.57 -14.19 -1.84
C MET A 325 28.77 -13.55 -0.70
N ARG A 326 28.89 -12.25 -0.54
CA ARG A 326 28.18 -11.48 0.51
C ARG A 326 26.77 -11.14 0.04
N VAL A 327 25.80 -11.93 0.48
CA VAL A 327 24.37 -11.69 0.20
C VAL A 327 23.86 -10.53 1.04
N ARG A 328 23.21 -9.57 0.39
CA ARG A 328 22.64 -8.36 0.98
C ARG A 328 21.11 -8.46 1.00
N PHE A 329 20.48 -7.90 2.01
CA PHE A 329 19.02 -7.77 2.10
C PHE A 329 18.64 -6.58 2.97
N ARG A 330 17.47 -6.00 2.72
CA ARG A 330 16.92 -4.90 3.52
C ARG A 330 16.01 -5.44 4.61
N LYS A 331 16.02 -4.76 5.76
CA LYS A 331 15.22 -5.13 6.94
C LYS A 331 14.02 -4.20 7.19
N ASP A 332 13.89 -3.13 6.41
CA ASP A 332 12.79 -2.19 6.59
C ASP A 332 11.41 -2.85 6.28
N ALA A 333 10.37 -2.40 7.00
CA ALA A 333 9.04 -2.98 6.93
C ALA A 333 8.42 -2.87 5.52
N MET A 334 8.71 -1.79 4.79
CA MET A 334 8.17 -1.58 3.44
C MET A 334 8.70 -2.60 2.44
N THR A 335 10.02 -2.88 2.48
CA THR A 335 10.68 -3.88 1.61
C THR A 335 10.26 -5.31 1.98
N ARG A 336 10.03 -5.58 3.26
CA ARG A 336 9.62 -6.92 3.73
C ARG A 336 8.16 -7.26 3.41
N ASN A 337 7.32 -6.26 3.22
CA ASN A 337 5.92 -6.49 2.85
C ASN A 337 5.83 -6.97 1.40
N VAL A 338 5.27 -8.17 1.19
CA VAL A 338 5.18 -8.83 -0.12
C VAL A 338 4.35 -7.99 -1.09
N VAL A 339 3.20 -7.47 -0.65
CA VAL A 339 2.29 -6.67 -1.50
C VAL A 339 2.98 -5.42 -2.01
N ASN A 340 3.67 -4.68 -1.12
CA ASN A 340 4.43 -3.49 -1.51
C ASN A 340 5.57 -3.83 -2.48
N GLY A 341 6.30 -4.92 -2.20
CA GLY A 341 7.39 -5.38 -3.04
C GLY A 341 6.91 -5.80 -4.44
N VAL A 342 5.81 -6.53 -4.53
CA VAL A 342 5.19 -6.93 -5.80
C VAL A 342 4.73 -5.71 -6.59
N SER A 343 4.01 -4.79 -5.97
CA SER A 343 3.59 -3.53 -6.60
C SER A 343 4.77 -2.71 -7.09
N HIS A 344 5.87 -2.69 -6.32
CA HIS A 344 7.11 -2.02 -6.72
C HIS A 344 7.75 -2.64 -7.95
N VAL A 345 7.77 -3.98 -8.06
CA VAL A 345 8.34 -4.73 -9.20
C VAL A 345 7.49 -4.58 -10.46
N ARG A 346 6.16 -4.59 -10.36
CA ARG A 346 5.24 -4.50 -11.51
C ARG A 346 5.58 -3.36 -12.47
N ARG A 347 5.99 -2.21 -11.96
CA ARG A 347 6.32 -1.03 -12.79
C ARG A 347 7.51 -1.22 -13.74
N TRP A 348 8.37 -2.24 -13.52
CA TRP A 348 9.41 -2.60 -14.49
C TRP A 348 8.85 -3.41 -15.65
N PHE A 349 7.79 -4.19 -15.40
CA PHE A 349 7.10 -4.89 -16.48
C PHE A 349 6.28 -3.92 -17.33
N GLU A 350 5.53 -3.04 -16.68
CA GLU A 350 4.74 -2.01 -17.33
C GLU A 350 4.52 -0.85 -16.36
N ASP A 351 4.92 0.35 -16.72
CA ASP A 351 4.60 1.57 -15.96
C ASP A 351 3.22 2.12 -16.36
N ALA A 352 2.78 3.22 -15.73
CA ALA A 352 1.46 3.80 -16.01
C ALA A 352 1.33 4.44 -17.41
N ASN A 353 2.43 4.60 -18.14
CA ASN A 353 2.44 5.06 -19.53
C ASN A 353 2.41 3.89 -20.53
N GLY A 354 2.48 2.64 -20.04
CA GLY A 354 2.59 1.45 -20.88
C GLY A 354 4.02 1.12 -21.32
N ASP A 355 5.03 1.80 -20.75
CA ASP A 355 6.43 1.53 -21.06
C ASP A 355 6.98 0.35 -20.26
N THR A 356 7.78 -0.51 -20.90
CA THR A 356 8.48 -1.62 -20.24
C THR A 356 9.94 -1.31 -19.96
N HIS A 357 10.42 -1.73 -18.80
CA HIS A 357 11.78 -1.56 -18.31
C HIS A 357 12.43 -2.88 -17.90
N PHE A 358 11.76 -4.01 -18.16
CA PHE A 358 12.25 -5.35 -17.85
C PHE A 358 12.28 -6.24 -19.09
N PHE A 359 13.43 -6.86 -19.34
CA PHE A 359 13.61 -7.83 -20.42
C PHE A 359 14.27 -9.09 -19.90
N VAL A 360 13.89 -10.23 -20.43
CA VAL A 360 14.42 -11.54 -20.07
C VAL A 360 14.94 -12.28 -21.31
N SER A 361 16.11 -12.90 -21.16
CA SER A 361 16.68 -13.75 -22.22
C SER A 361 15.82 -14.97 -22.48
N SER A 362 15.60 -15.30 -23.73
CA SER A 362 14.85 -16.51 -24.17
C SER A 362 15.39 -17.82 -23.61
N LYS A 363 16.64 -17.85 -23.11
CA LYS A 363 17.23 -19.02 -22.46
C LYS A 363 16.72 -19.25 -21.03
N CYS A 364 16.17 -18.20 -20.38
CA CYS A 364 15.62 -18.26 -19.02
C CYS A 364 14.20 -18.84 -19.01
N LYS A 365 14.07 -20.11 -19.34
CA LYS A 365 12.77 -20.77 -19.59
C LYS A 365 11.91 -20.85 -18.32
N HIS A 366 12.52 -21.14 -17.17
CA HIS A 366 11.79 -21.23 -15.90
C HIS A 366 11.30 -19.86 -15.43
N SER A 367 12.14 -18.83 -15.55
CA SER A 367 11.73 -17.46 -15.25
C SER A 367 10.57 -17.00 -16.12
N ILE A 368 10.65 -17.23 -17.43
CA ILE A 368 9.58 -16.89 -18.37
C ILE A 368 8.27 -17.57 -17.95
N GLN A 369 8.33 -18.90 -17.69
CA GLN A 369 7.15 -19.65 -17.25
C GLN A 369 6.62 -19.15 -15.90
N SER A 370 7.51 -18.82 -14.95
CA SER A 370 7.12 -18.28 -13.65
C SER A 370 6.41 -16.92 -13.79
N TYR A 371 6.96 -15.99 -14.58
CA TYR A 371 6.34 -14.66 -14.79
C TYR A 371 4.98 -14.76 -15.48
N GLU A 372 4.80 -15.71 -16.40
CA GLU A 372 3.50 -15.95 -17.08
C GLU A 372 2.43 -16.50 -16.17
N ASN A 373 2.83 -17.36 -15.22
CA ASN A 373 1.90 -18.13 -14.39
C ASN A 373 1.74 -17.59 -12.97
N TYR A 374 2.52 -16.58 -12.56
CA TYR A 374 2.41 -15.97 -11.25
C TYR A 374 1.08 -15.22 -11.14
N ARG A 375 0.21 -15.68 -10.24
CA ARG A 375 -1.18 -15.25 -10.15
C ARG A 375 -1.58 -14.92 -8.72
N TYR A 376 -2.62 -14.11 -8.60
CA TYR A 376 -3.36 -13.97 -7.36
C TYR A 376 -4.27 -15.18 -7.15
N PRO A 377 -4.61 -15.54 -5.89
CA PRO A 377 -5.56 -16.60 -5.62
C PRO A 377 -6.92 -16.29 -6.28
N GLU A 378 -7.53 -17.29 -6.92
CA GLU A 378 -8.90 -17.16 -7.38
C GLU A 378 -9.86 -17.14 -6.19
N ASN A 379 -10.61 -16.05 -6.04
CA ASN A 379 -11.59 -15.94 -4.97
C ASN A 379 -12.82 -16.81 -5.29
N LYS A 380 -12.90 -17.96 -4.65
CA LYS A 380 -14.16 -18.66 -4.46
C LYS A 380 -14.78 -18.16 -3.16
N ILE A 381 -15.83 -17.29 -3.29
CA ILE A 381 -16.72 -16.87 -2.19
C ILE A 381 -16.13 -15.95 -1.09
N GLU A 382 -16.56 -14.69 -1.09
CA GLU A 382 -16.81 -13.74 0.04
C GLU A 382 -15.86 -13.65 1.25
N GLN A 383 -14.60 -13.97 1.16
CA GLN A 383 -13.66 -13.67 2.23
C GLN A 383 -12.52 -12.81 1.69
N THR A 384 -12.21 -11.73 2.42
CA THR A 384 -11.10 -10.78 2.24
C THR A 384 -10.15 -11.14 1.11
N ILE A 385 -10.17 -10.37 0.02
CA ILE A 385 -9.19 -10.48 -1.07
C ILE A 385 -7.81 -10.35 -0.44
N LYS A 386 -7.08 -11.45 -0.34
CA LYS A 386 -5.66 -11.39 -0.02
C LYS A 386 -4.98 -10.77 -1.23
N GLU A 387 -4.47 -9.56 -1.06
CA GLU A 387 -3.66 -8.87 -2.06
C GLU A 387 -2.27 -9.53 -2.25
N GLU A 388 -2.04 -10.66 -1.61
CA GLU A 388 -0.81 -11.43 -1.73
C GLU A 388 -0.92 -12.45 -2.86
N PRO A 389 0.10 -12.56 -3.72
CA PRO A 389 0.17 -13.61 -4.74
C PRO A 389 0.10 -15.01 -4.16
N LEU A 390 -0.38 -15.95 -4.99
CA LEU A 390 -0.41 -17.35 -4.63
C LEU A 390 1.03 -17.88 -4.44
N LYS A 391 1.29 -18.51 -3.29
CA LYS A 391 2.52 -19.24 -3.03
C LYS A 391 2.28 -20.71 -3.36
N ASP A 392 2.63 -21.12 -4.57
CA ASP A 392 2.47 -22.48 -5.06
C ASP A 392 3.73 -23.35 -4.92
N GLY A 393 4.86 -22.75 -4.49
CA GLY A 393 6.16 -23.41 -4.39
C GLY A 393 6.82 -23.73 -5.75
N VAL A 394 6.29 -23.18 -6.83
CA VAL A 394 6.78 -23.38 -8.20
C VAL A 394 7.06 -22.07 -8.90
N THR A 395 6.06 -21.17 -8.91
CA THR A 395 6.18 -19.89 -9.61
C THR A 395 6.71 -18.77 -8.72
N ASP A 396 6.59 -18.87 -7.41
CA ASP A 396 6.93 -17.82 -6.44
C ASP A 396 8.46 -17.60 -6.30
N HIS A 397 9.29 -18.66 -6.34
CA HIS A 397 10.73 -18.56 -6.06
C HIS A 397 11.49 -17.61 -6.99
N VAL A 398 11.29 -17.70 -8.30
CA VAL A 398 11.92 -16.79 -9.28
C VAL A 398 11.41 -15.36 -9.12
N ASN A 399 10.10 -15.21 -8.86
CA ASN A 399 9.46 -13.93 -8.64
C ASN A 399 9.97 -13.25 -7.37
N ASP A 400 10.21 -14.03 -6.32
CA ASP A 400 10.80 -13.55 -5.07
C ASP A 400 12.27 -13.14 -5.26
N CYS A 401 13.07 -13.89 -6.04
CA CYS A 401 14.42 -13.45 -6.43
C CYS A 401 14.41 -12.07 -7.09
N LEU A 402 13.55 -11.86 -8.09
CA LEU A 402 13.44 -10.58 -8.77
C LEU A 402 13.03 -9.46 -7.82
N ARG A 403 12.08 -9.73 -6.93
CA ARG A 403 11.60 -8.80 -5.91
C ARG A 403 12.70 -8.43 -4.93
N TYR A 404 13.48 -9.39 -4.42
CA TYR A 404 14.61 -9.12 -3.53
C TYR A 404 15.64 -8.21 -4.19
N MET A 405 16.01 -8.48 -5.44
CA MET A 405 16.98 -7.66 -6.17
C MET A 405 16.46 -6.22 -6.36
N ILE A 406 15.27 -6.07 -6.91
CA ILE A 406 14.70 -4.76 -7.25
C ILE A 406 14.50 -3.92 -5.97
N CYS A 407 13.91 -4.49 -4.92
CA CYS A 407 13.68 -3.77 -3.68
C CYS A 407 14.98 -3.40 -2.94
N ASN A 408 16.07 -4.13 -3.13
CA ASN A 408 17.36 -3.79 -2.56
C ASN A 408 18.09 -2.71 -3.36
N LEU A 409 18.10 -2.80 -4.69
CA LEU A 409 18.73 -1.82 -5.58
C LEU A 409 17.95 -0.50 -5.60
N PHE A 410 16.64 -0.58 -5.64
CA PHE A 410 15.72 0.54 -5.76
C PHE A 410 14.75 0.55 -4.57
N PRO A 411 15.17 1.09 -3.42
CA PRO A 411 14.35 1.04 -2.20
C PRO A 411 12.99 1.70 -2.39
N ILE A 412 11.97 1.07 -1.82
CA ILE A 412 10.64 1.68 -1.71
C ILE A 412 10.79 2.86 -0.75
N LYS A 413 10.78 4.08 -1.29
CA LYS A 413 10.81 5.28 -0.45
C LYS A 413 9.48 5.36 0.30
N SER A 414 9.52 5.34 1.63
CA SER A 414 8.39 5.82 2.41
C SER A 414 8.27 7.31 2.10
N ARG A 415 7.31 7.70 1.29
CA ARG A 415 6.93 9.10 1.20
C ARG A 415 6.34 9.46 2.56
N ILE A 416 7.19 9.89 3.49
CA ILE A 416 6.74 10.69 4.63
C ILE A 416 6.00 11.85 3.99
N ALA A 417 4.70 11.95 4.27
CA ALA A 417 3.89 13.06 3.81
C ALA A 417 4.56 14.32 4.35
N GLY A 418 5.31 15.02 3.50
CA GLY A 418 5.78 16.35 3.84
C GLY A 418 4.56 17.17 4.20
N VAL A 419 4.55 17.74 5.39
CA VAL A 419 3.60 18.76 5.78
C VAL A 419 3.77 19.87 4.75
N ILE A 420 2.78 20.06 3.92
CA ILE A 420 2.69 21.29 3.14
C ILE A 420 2.02 22.26 4.09
N ASP A 421 2.79 23.26 4.56
CA ASP A 421 2.22 24.40 5.24
C ASP A 421 1.24 25.08 4.30
N TRP A 422 0.00 25.19 4.72
CA TRP A 422 -1.11 25.83 4.02
C TRP A 422 -1.27 27.27 4.46
#